data_4503bdc1612bfe0a07f533eb779f90b0
#
_entry.id   4503bdc1612bfe0a07f533eb779f90b0
#
_cell.length_a   1.000
_cell.length_b   1.000
_cell.length_c   1.000
_cell.angle_alpha   90.00
_cell.angle_beta   90.00
_cell.angle_gamma   90.00
#
_symmetry.space_group_name_H-M   'P 1'
#
loop_
_entity.id
_entity.type
_entity.pdbx_description
1 polymer ?
#
loop_
_entity_poly.entity_id
_entity_poly.type
_entity_poly.pdbx_seq_one_letter_code
_entity_poly.pdbx_strand_id
1 'polypeptide(L)'
;MAEIRAFRALRFDTEKAGKIEELVCPPYDIISEVQRQGYLAENENNIIRLELPKGEEPYKTAGEVLEKWLDSGILKQDSEEAVYIYEEEFSINGIHAKFKGCIVRVKIEEFSKGVVLPHEETLSKAKEDRFNLMKATNCNFSQIYSLYMDNEHKIVNRLDKLSEGKPEIELTDGDGVTHRLWIVTDKDEIKAICGDFANKKLYIADGHHRYETALNYRNYCRENGIGDGGEDYVMMMLVDMEHDGLVVLPTHRLVRDLPSFDKEKILTDCREYFEVTAESDVNTAESKLKELYNEGKKAFAFYSGGNGYDLLVLKDENVIAELLPEKSKASQGLDVTVLHTLVLEKIFGIDAENMAKQINLTYTRLFDEAIESVRTGKAQCSFILNPTRVTEIRDVAAAGEKMPQKSTYFYPKLITGLVMNKLF
;
A
#
# COMPACT_ATOMS: atom_id res chain seq x y z
N MET A 1 6.47 7.47 20.35
CA MET A 1 5.81 8.70 19.95
C MET A 1 6.48 9.19 18.68
N ALA A 2 5.70 9.52 17.67
CA ALA A 2 6.27 9.90 16.38
C ALA A 2 6.95 11.27 16.44
N GLU A 3 8.21 11.33 16.02
CA GLU A 3 8.92 12.57 15.75
C GLU A 3 8.90 12.83 14.25
N ILE A 4 8.30 13.94 13.83
CA ILE A 4 8.24 14.34 12.44
C ILE A 4 8.96 15.68 12.23
N ARG A 5 9.45 15.91 11.01
CA ARG A 5 10.12 17.14 10.61
C ARG A 5 9.68 17.60 9.23
N ALA A 6 9.63 18.90 9.06
CA ALA A 6 9.65 19.53 7.73
C ALA A 6 10.95 19.20 7.02
N PHE A 7 10.97 19.37 5.69
CA PHE A 7 12.18 19.16 4.90
C PHE A 7 12.16 19.98 3.61
N ARG A 8 13.30 20.11 2.99
CA ARG A 8 13.47 20.74 1.69
C ARG A 8 13.38 19.65 0.61
N ALA A 9 12.20 19.51 0.00
CA ALA A 9 12.01 18.47 -1.02
C ALA A 9 12.84 18.74 -2.28
N LEU A 10 13.19 17.66 -2.97
CA LEU A 10 13.54 17.72 -4.38
C LEU A 10 12.25 17.70 -5.19
N ARG A 11 12.09 18.63 -6.13
CA ARG A 11 10.95 18.70 -7.05
C ARG A 11 11.41 18.99 -8.46
N PHE A 12 10.61 18.61 -9.44
CA PHE A 12 10.86 18.94 -10.82
C PHE A 12 10.70 20.44 -11.08
N ASP A 13 11.65 21.00 -11.86
CA ASP A 13 11.47 22.28 -12.52
C ASP A 13 10.73 22.05 -13.84
N THR A 14 9.43 22.33 -13.85
CA THR A 14 8.57 22.05 -15.01
C THR A 14 8.91 22.88 -16.25
N GLU A 15 9.64 24.01 -16.10
CA GLU A 15 10.15 24.79 -17.23
C GLU A 15 11.24 24.03 -17.99
N LYS A 16 11.98 23.15 -17.32
CA LYS A 16 13.08 22.36 -17.89
C LYS A 16 12.73 20.89 -18.13
N ALA A 17 11.96 20.31 -17.23
CA ALA A 17 11.67 18.88 -17.26
C ALA A 17 10.49 18.52 -18.15
N GLY A 18 9.54 19.42 -18.34
CA GLY A 18 8.26 19.19 -19.04
C GLY A 18 7.08 19.30 -18.11
N LYS A 19 5.92 18.82 -18.55
CA LYS A 19 4.69 18.89 -17.77
C LYS A 19 4.73 17.89 -16.62
N ILE A 20 4.20 18.29 -15.46
CA ILE A 20 4.29 17.47 -14.24
C ILE A 20 3.59 16.11 -14.39
N GLU A 21 2.49 16.03 -15.12
CA GLU A 21 1.76 14.79 -15.41
C GLU A 21 2.59 13.76 -16.19
N GLU A 22 3.57 14.21 -16.98
CA GLU A 22 4.49 13.37 -17.74
C GLU A 22 5.71 12.91 -16.92
N LEU A 23 5.94 13.51 -15.74
CA LEU A 23 7.13 13.32 -14.91
C LEU A 23 6.92 12.37 -13.75
N VAL A 24 5.68 12.12 -13.38
CA VAL A 24 5.28 11.27 -12.25
C VAL A 24 4.90 9.87 -12.71
N CYS A 25 4.84 8.93 -11.79
CA CYS A 25 4.36 7.57 -12.05
C CYS A 25 3.79 6.93 -10.77
N PRO A 26 3.05 5.82 -10.88
CA PRO A 26 2.68 5.02 -9.70
C PRO A 26 3.92 4.48 -8.95
N PRO A 27 3.75 3.87 -7.76
CA PRO A 27 4.85 3.19 -7.06
C PRO A 27 5.44 2.03 -7.89
N TYR A 28 6.74 1.80 -7.72
CA TYR A 28 7.54 0.85 -8.51
C TYR A 28 6.99 -0.58 -8.56
N ASP A 29 6.30 -1.03 -7.50
CA ASP A 29 5.85 -2.41 -7.30
C ASP A 29 4.57 -2.78 -8.05
N ILE A 30 3.88 -1.78 -8.62
CA ILE A 30 2.68 -2.00 -9.44
C ILE A 30 2.89 -1.69 -10.93
N ILE A 31 4.11 -1.30 -11.33
CA ILE A 31 4.42 -0.93 -12.73
C ILE A 31 4.98 -2.14 -13.48
N SER A 32 4.31 -2.51 -14.57
CA SER A 32 4.81 -3.50 -15.53
C SER A 32 5.91 -2.91 -16.43
N GLU A 33 6.72 -3.78 -17.06
CA GLU A 33 7.76 -3.31 -18.01
C GLU A 33 7.16 -2.54 -19.19
N VAL A 34 5.98 -2.93 -19.67
CA VAL A 34 5.29 -2.21 -20.75
C VAL A 34 4.91 -0.79 -20.33
N GLN A 35 4.36 -0.64 -19.12
CA GLN A 35 4.03 0.68 -18.57
C GLN A 35 5.29 1.51 -18.35
N ARG A 36 6.36 0.90 -17.81
CA ARG A 36 7.64 1.58 -17.63
C ARG A 36 8.18 2.17 -18.95
N GLN A 37 8.16 1.39 -20.02
CA GLN A 37 8.57 1.87 -21.35
C GLN A 37 7.65 2.98 -21.87
N GLY A 38 6.35 2.89 -21.59
CA GLY A 38 5.38 3.95 -21.91
C GLY A 38 5.74 5.28 -21.27
N TYR A 39 5.98 5.30 -19.95
CA TYR A 39 6.38 6.52 -19.22
C TYR A 39 7.68 7.14 -19.78
N LEU A 40 8.68 6.32 -20.09
CA LEU A 40 9.95 6.80 -20.65
C LEU A 40 9.82 7.28 -22.09
N ALA A 41 8.87 6.75 -22.86
CA ALA A 41 8.59 7.22 -24.23
C ALA A 41 7.83 8.55 -24.23
N GLU A 42 6.98 8.79 -23.22
CA GLU A 42 6.25 10.03 -23.05
C GLU A 42 7.18 11.18 -22.62
N ASN A 43 7.99 10.95 -21.60
CA ASN A 43 9.01 11.90 -21.17
C ASN A 43 10.25 11.20 -20.61
N GLU A 44 11.43 11.51 -21.18
CA GLU A 44 12.70 10.92 -20.73
C GLU A 44 13.07 11.30 -19.30
N ASN A 45 12.51 12.37 -18.77
CA ASN A 45 12.71 12.84 -17.39
C ASN A 45 11.66 12.29 -16.41
N ASN A 46 10.82 11.32 -16.82
CA ASN A 46 9.91 10.68 -15.89
C ASN A 46 10.67 10.03 -14.72
N ILE A 47 10.14 10.21 -13.49
CA ILE A 47 10.78 9.70 -12.26
C ILE A 47 11.01 8.18 -12.28
N ILE A 48 10.28 7.43 -13.12
CA ILE A 48 10.46 5.99 -13.28
C ILE A 48 11.90 5.60 -13.64
N ARG A 49 12.64 6.51 -14.29
CA ARG A 49 14.05 6.33 -14.61
C ARG A 49 14.91 6.16 -13.37
N LEU A 50 14.58 6.85 -12.28
CA LEU A 50 15.25 6.76 -10.99
C LEU A 50 14.60 5.71 -10.09
N GLU A 51 13.27 5.64 -10.05
CA GLU A 51 12.54 4.77 -9.13
C GLU A 51 12.61 3.29 -9.53
N LEU A 52 12.64 2.98 -10.84
CA LEU A 52 12.73 1.60 -11.36
C LEU A 52 13.81 1.50 -12.44
N PRO A 53 15.10 1.70 -12.07
CA PRO A 53 16.19 1.67 -13.04
C PRO A 53 16.39 0.25 -13.59
N LYS A 54 16.88 0.15 -14.83
CA LYS A 54 17.16 -1.10 -15.54
C LYS A 54 18.51 -1.02 -16.26
N GLY A 55 19.05 -2.16 -16.65
CA GLY A 55 20.32 -2.28 -17.37
C GLY A 55 21.35 -3.11 -16.61
N GLU A 56 22.60 -3.04 -17.01
CA GLU A 56 23.70 -3.81 -16.41
C GLU A 56 24.10 -3.29 -15.01
N GLU A 57 24.16 -1.96 -14.84
CA GLU A 57 24.47 -1.29 -13.56
C GLU A 57 23.31 -0.33 -13.16
N PRO A 58 22.09 -0.85 -12.88
CA PRO A 58 20.90 -0.03 -12.77
C PRO A 58 20.99 1.04 -11.69
N TYR A 59 21.52 0.72 -10.53
CA TYR A 59 21.58 1.64 -9.40
C TYR A 59 22.64 2.73 -9.60
N LYS A 60 23.80 2.38 -10.16
CA LYS A 60 24.84 3.35 -10.53
C LYS A 60 24.30 4.34 -11.56
N THR A 61 23.62 3.84 -12.59
CA THR A 61 22.97 4.66 -13.61
C THR A 61 21.95 5.61 -12.98
N ALA A 62 21.15 5.13 -12.02
CA ALA A 62 20.19 5.98 -11.30
C ALA A 62 20.90 7.12 -10.53
N GLY A 63 22.03 6.83 -9.86
CA GLY A 63 22.83 7.85 -9.19
C GLY A 63 23.38 8.89 -10.17
N GLU A 64 23.97 8.45 -11.29
CA GLU A 64 24.49 9.34 -12.33
C GLU A 64 23.40 10.22 -12.97
N VAL A 65 22.21 9.65 -13.20
CA VAL A 65 21.05 10.40 -13.72
C VAL A 65 20.56 11.43 -12.70
N LEU A 66 20.49 11.07 -11.42
CA LEU A 66 20.08 11.99 -10.37
C LEU A 66 21.03 13.20 -10.30
N GLU A 67 22.35 12.98 -10.25
CA GLU A 67 23.33 14.06 -10.23
C GLU A 67 23.22 14.95 -11.49
N LYS A 68 23.07 14.33 -12.68
CA LYS A 68 22.85 15.07 -13.92
C LYS A 68 21.58 15.94 -13.87
N TRP A 69 20.49 15.44 -13.28
CA TRP A 69 19.25 16.21 -13.16
C TRP A 69 19.37 17.36 -12.16
N LEU A 70 20.15 17.19 -11.10
CA LEU A 70 20.48 18.25 -10.16
C LEU A 70 21.35 19.33 -10.82
N ASP A 71 22.43 18.95 -11.50
CA ASP A 71 23.36 19.86 -12.17
C ASP A 71 22.70 20.67 -13.29
N SER A 72 21.81 20.03 -14.07
CA SER A 72 21.05 20.70 -15.13
C SER A 72 19.85 21.50 -14.62
N GLY A 73 19.46 21.31 -13.37
CA GLY A 73 18.33 21.93 -12.73
C GLY A 73 16.98 21.39 -13.20
N ILE A 74 16.95 20.17 -13.75
CA ILE A 74 15.72 19.40 -13.97
C ILE A 74 15.05 19.11 -12.64
N LEU A 75 15.85 18.73 -11.62
CA LEU A 75 15.43 18.67 -10.23
C LEU A 75 16.05 19.84 -9.45
N LYS A 76 15.25 20.43 -8.58
CA LYS A 76 15.65 21.49 -7.68
C LYS A 76 15.24 21.16 -6.25
N GLN A 77 16.10 21.47 -5.30
CA GLN A 77 15.75 21.43 -3.89
C GLN A 77 15.04 22.72 -3.50
N ASP A 78 13.93 22.62 -2.78
CA ASP A 78 13.21 23.78 -2.25
C ASP A 78 14.13 24.64 -1.37
N SER A 79 13.94 25.95 -1.39
CA SER A 79 14.78 26.91 -0.66
C SER A 79 14.60 26.85 0.85
N GLU A 80 13.41 26.49 1.31
CA GLU A 80 13.00 26.44 2.71
C GLU A 80 12.48 25.07 3.09
N GLU A 81 12.55 24.74 4.38
CA GLU A 81 11.89 23.55 4.92
C GLU A 81 10.38 23.74 4.92
N ALA A 82 9.65 22.72 4.48
CA ALA A 82 8.21 22.74 4.37
C ALA A 82 7.57 21.44 4.83
N VAL A 83 6.29 21.52 5.17
CA VAL A 83 5.35 20.40 5.20
C VAL A 83 4.54 20.47 3.92
N TYR A 84 4.39 19.34 3.24
CA TYR A 84 3.69 19.24 1.97
C TYR A 84 2.33 18.62 2.22
N ILE A 85 1.25 19.41 2.05
CA ILE A 85 -0.12 18.88 2.14
C ILE A 85 -0.44 18.27 0.78
N TYR A 86 -0.89 17.03 0.79
CA TYR A 86 -1.21 16.29 -0.42
C TYR A 86 -2.61 15.70 -0.34
N GLU A 87 -3.37 15.89 -1.43
CA GLU A 87 -4.74 15.43 -1.58
C GLU A 87 -4.88 14.59 -2.85
N GLU A 88 -5.60 13.49 -2.76
CA GLU A 88 -6.06 12.69 -3.89
C GLU A 88 -7.59 12.69 -3.94
N GLU A 89 -8.15 12.94 -5.14
CA GLU A 89 -9.57 12.88 -5.45
C GLU A 89 -9.79 11.92 -6.60
N PHE A 90 -10.70 10.95 -6.41
CA PHE A 90 -10.87 9.85 -7.35
C PHE A 90 -12.29 9.29 -7.34
N SER A 91 -12.60 8.48 -8.36
CA SER A 91 -13.83 7.70 -8.42
C SER A 91 -13.51 6.23 -8.68
N ILE A 92 -14.09 5.32 -7.90
CA ILE A 92 -13.93 3.89 -8.08
C ILE A 92 -15.22 3.17 -7.67
N ASN A 93 -15.66 2.21 -8.48
CA ASN A 93 -16.87 1.41 -8.22
C ASN A 93 -18.11 2.26 -7.86
N GLY A 94 -18.27 3.42 -8.51
CA GLY A 94 -19.37 4.36 -8.24
C GLY A 94 -19.23 5.19 -6.96
N ILE A 95 -18.13 5.05 -6.23
CA ILE A 95 -17.78 5.86 -5.07
C ILE A 95 -16.89 7.01 -5.55
N HIS A 96 -17.30 8.25 -5.25
CA HIS A 96 -16.43 9.42 -5.37
C HIS A 96 -15.85 9.72 -4.00
N ALA A 97 -14.54 9.76 -3.90
CA ALA A 97 -13.83 9.92 -2.64
C ALA A 97 -12.65 10.89 -2.78
N LYS A 98 -12.29 11.49 -1.65
CA LYS A 98 -11.16 12.40 -1.55
C LYS A 98 -10.53 12.24 -0.17
N PHE A 99 -9.22 12.11 -0.11
CA PHE A 99 -8.50 12.14 1.16
C PHE A 99 -7.29 13.05 1.10
N LYS A 100 -6.89 13.53 2.27
CA LYS A 100 -5.81 14.49 2.44
C LYS A 100 -4.89 14.06 3.57
N GLY A 101 -3.60 14.33 3.42
CA GLY A 101 -2.61 14.12 4.45
C GLY A 101 -1.43 15.07 4.27
N CYS A 102 -0.39 14.85 5.05
CA CYS A 102 0.84 15.63 4.94
C CYS A 102 2.05 14.74 4.68
N ILE A 103 2.92 15.16 3.76
CA ILE A 103 4.19 14.53 3.48
C ILE A 103 5.25 15.24 4.32
N VAL A 104 5.96 14.45 5.14
CA VAL A 104 6.96 14.89 6.10
C VAL A 104 8.10 13.89 6.19
N ARG A 105 9.21 14.25 6.84
CA ARG A 105 10.20 13.28 7.29
C ARG A 105 9.79 12.74 8.66
N VAL A 106 9.74 11.44 8.80
CA VAL A 106 9.44 10.72 10.05
C VAL A 106 10.71 10.05 10.55
N LYS A 107 11.02 10.21 11.84
CA LYS A 107 12.14 9.54 12.47
C LYS A 107 11.97 8.03 12.42
N ILE A 108 13.01 7.36 11.94
CA ILE A 108 13.03 5.91 11.83
C ILE A 108 13.21 5.30 13.22
N GLU A 109 12.26 4.47 13.62
CA GLU A 109 12.27 3.76 14.90
C GLU A 109 12.15 2.25 14.65
N GLU A 110 12.84 1.46 15.51
CA GLU A 110 12.65 0.00 15.50
C GLU A 110 11.18 -0.33 15.81
N PHE A 111 10.63 -1.32 15.14
CA PHE A 111 9.23 -1.74 15.34
C PHE A 111 8.93 -2.11 16.81
N SER A 112 9.92 -2.66 17.51
CA SER A 112 9.82 -3.00 18.93
C SER A 112 9.51 -1.81 19.84
N LYS A 113 9.76 -0.57 19.40
CA LYS A 113 9.40 0.64 20.15
C LYS A 113 7.92 1.00 20.06
N GLY A 114 7.15 0.37 19.17
CA GLY A 114 5.71 0.56 19.01
C GLY A 114 5.31 1.99 18.60
N VAL A 115 6.20 2.71 17.91
CA VAL A 115 5.96 4.05 17.38
C VAL A 115 5.45 3.97 15.94
N VAL A 116 6.15 3.22 15.09
CA VAL A 116 5.74 2.89 13.73
C VAL A 116 5.39 1.40 13.71
N LEU A 117 4.19 1.08 13.28
CA LEU A 117 3.61 -0.25 13.38
C LEU A 117 3.36 -0.81 11.97
N PRO A 118 4.02 -1.91 11.61
CA PRO A 118 3.75 -2.62 10.37
C PRO A 118 2.56 -3.56 10.54
N HIS A 119 1.88 -3.90 9.45
CA HIS A 119 0.86 -4.94 9.45
C HIS A 119 1.07 -6.02 8.38
N GLU A 120 2.13 -5.92 7.57
CA GLU A 120 2.44 -6.88 6.50
C GLU A 120 3.88 -7.37 6.58
N GLU A 121 4.11 -8.61 6.13
CA GLU A 121 5.45 -9.17 6.00
C GLU A 121 6.15 -8.69 4.72
N THR A 122 7.48 -8.55 4.79
CA THR A 122 8.29 -8.05 3.68
C THR A 122 9.14 -9.14 3.05
N LEU A 123 9.38 -9.00 1.74
CA LEU A 123 10.21 -9.93 0.96
C LEU A 123 11.66 -9.44 0.87
N SER A 124 12.62 -10.33 1.09
CA SER A 124 14.06 -9.99 1.11
C SER A 124 14.54 -9.38 -0.20
N LYS A 125 14.13 -9.93 -1.35
CA LYS A 125 14.53 -9.43 -2.68
C LYS A 125 14.10 -8.00 -2.94
N ALA A 126 12.88 -7.62 -2.54
CA ALA A 126 12.39 -6.27 -2.71
C ALA A 126 13.16 -5.27 -1.82
N LYS A 127 13.52 -5.67 -0.61
CA LYS A 127 14.35 -4.85 0.29
C LYS A 127 15.76 -4.64 -0.24
N GLU A 128 16.38 -5.67 -0.78
CA GLU A 128 17.72 -5.60 -1.38
C GLU A 128 17.75 -4.64 -2.57
N ASP A 129 16.77 -4.71 -3.45
CA ASP A 129 16.62 -3.81 -4.60
C ASP A 129 16.52 -2.34 -4.15
N ARG A 130 15.61 -2.04 -3.23
CA ARG A 130 15.44 -0.69 -2.69
C ARG A 130 16.66 -0.20 -1.90
N PHE A 131 17.34 -1.09 -1.17
CA PHE A 131 18.55 -0.77 -0.44
C PHE A 131 19.70 -0.36 -1.37
N ASN A 132 19.91 -1.08 -2.45
CA ASN A 132 20.92 -0.75 -3.44
C ASN A 132 20.62 0.57 -4.15
N LEU A 133 19.35 0.84 -4.47
CA LEU A 133 18.94 2.13 -5.02
C LEU A 133 19.24 3.27 -4.03
N MET A 134 18.86 3.09 -2.77
CA MET A 134 19.07 4.10 -1.73
C MET A 134 20.55 4.37 -1.47
N LYS A 135 21.41 3.34 -1.51
CA LYS A 135 22.88 3.50 -1.42
C LYS A 135 23.47 4.31 -2.58
N ALA A 136 22.91 4.15 -3.78
CA ALA A 136 23.43 4.84 -4.97
C ALA A 136 22.94 6.28 -5.08
N THR A 137 21.81 6.62 -4.46
CA THR A 137 21.15 7.92 -4.67
C THR A 137 21.03 8.77 -3.42
N ASN A 138 21.10 8.18 -2.23
CA ASN A 138 20.81 8.83 -0.95
C ASN A 138 19.44 9.55 -0.95
N CYS A 139 18.43 8.95 -1.59
CA CYS A 139 17.11 9.55 -1.76
C CYS A 139 15.96 8.60 -1.40
N ASN A 140 14.86 9.18 -0.89
CA ASN A 140 13.54 8.59 -0.94
C ASN A 140 12.80 9.21 -2.13
N PHE A 141 12.57 8.47 -3.20
CA PHE A 141 11.84 8.96 -4.37
C PHE A 141 10.32 8.88 -4.19
N SER A 142 9.85 7.92 -3.41
CA SER A 142 8.43 7.70 -3.10
C SER A 142 8.18 7.69 -1.59
N GLN A 143 7.08 8.30 -1.17
CA GLN A 143 6.67 8.36 0.24
C GLN A 143 6.09 7.03 0.70
N ILE A 144 6.32 6.69 1.97
CA ILE A 144 5.60 5.62 2.66
C ILE A 144 4.23 6.14 3.04
N TYR A 145 3.17 5.37 2.80
CA TYR A 145 1.82 5.71 3.22
C TYR A 145 1.58 5.19 4.64
N SER A 146 1.31 6.08 5.58
CA SER A 146 1.04 5.73 6.97
C SER A 146 -0.21 6.42 7.49
N LEU A 147 -0.91 5.74 8.39
CA LEU A 147 -2.12 6.22 9.02
C LEU A 147 -1.83 6.60 10.48
N TYR A 148 -2.58 7.57 11.00
CA TYR A 148 -2.58 7.92 12.42
C TYR A 148 -4.01 8.05 12.94
N MET A 149 -4.20 8.00 14.24
CA MET A 149 -5.49 8.24 14.88
C MET A 149 -5.53 9.64 15.49
N ASP A 150 -6.58 10.38 15.19
CA ASP A 150 -6.83 11.70 15.74
C ASP A 150 -8.32 11.93 16.05
N ASN A 151 -8.82 11.35 17.11
CA ASN A 151 -10.23 11.38 17.52
C ASN A 151 -10.80 12.81 17.66
N GLU A 152 -9.94 13.81 17.77
CA GLU A 152 -10.31 15.22 17.86
C GLU A 152 -10.31 15.91 16.47
N HIS A 153 -9.86 15.20 15.41
CA HIS A 153 -9.70 15.72 14.05
C HIS A 153 -8.88 17.02 13.97
N LYS A 154 -8.02 17.25 14.94
CA LYS A 154 -7.25 18.48 15.06
C LYS A 154 -6.28 18.67 13.91
N ILE A 155 -5.60 17.58 13.52
CA ILE A 155 -4.62 17.61 12.44
C ILE A 155 -5.33 17.83 11.10
N VAL A 156 -6.37 17.06 10.79
CA VAL A 156 -7.15 17.21 9.55
C VAL A 156 -7.69 18.62 9.41
N ASN A 157 -8.35 19.16 10.45
CA ASN A 157 -8.89 20.52 10.43
C ASN A 157 -7.81 21.59 10.19
N ARG A 158 -6.59 21.38 10.69
CA ARG A 158 -5.45 22.25 10.43
C ARG A 158 -5.01 22.15 8.97
N LEU A 159 -4.85 20.94 8.44
CA LEU A 159 -4.45 20.72 7.05
C LEU A 159 -5.49 21.30 6.08
N ASP A 160 -6.78 21.15 6.37
CA ASP A 160 -7.85 21.72 5.58
C ASP A 160 -7.75 23.25 5.51
N LYS A 161 -7.59 23.91 6.66
CA LYS A 161 -7.41 25.36 6.72
C LYS A 161 -6.19 25.85 5.93
N LEU A 162 -5.06 25.12 6.02
CA LEU A 162 -3.83 25.48 5.33
C LEU A 162 -3.86 25.22 3.82
N SER A 163 -4.83 24.44 3.35
CA SER A 163 -5.05 24.09 1.93
C SER A 163 -6.30 24.71 1.32
N GLU A 164 -6.91 25.74 1.92
CA GLU A 164 -8.06 26.46 1.35
C GLU A 164 -7.73 27.23 0.06
N GLY A 165 -6.46 27.56 -0.15
CA GLY A 165 -5.99 28.29 -1.32
C GLY A 165 -5.74 27.41 -2.55
N LYS A 166 -5.32 28.05 -3.64
CA LYS A 166 -4.91 27.35 -4.86
C LYS A 166 -3.70 26.43 -4.55
N PRO A 167 -3.72 25.16 -5.00
CA PRO A 167 -2.56 24.30 -4.85
C PRO A 167 -1.37 24.79 -5.68
N GLU A 168 -0.18 24.48 -5.24
CA GLU A 168 1.07 24.68 -6.00
C GLU A 168 1.10 23.77 -7.24
N ILE A 169 0.64 22.53 -7.09
CA ILE A 169 0.52 21.56 -8.17
C ILE A 169 -0.90 20.99 -8.16
N GLU A 170 -1.52 20.92 -9.34
CA GLU A 170 -2.72 20.15 -9.61
C GLU A 170 -2.53 19.39 -10.92
N LEU A 171 -2.76 18.10 -10.90
CA LEU A 171 -2.71 17.24 -12.09
C LEU A 171 -3.74 16.12 -11.97
N THR A 172 -4.13 15.55 -13.10
CA THR A 172 -4.92 14.31 -13.16
C THR A 172 -4.10 13.26 -13.89
N ASP A 173 -3.92 12.11 -13.28
CA ASP A 173 -3.14 11.00 -13.85
C ASP A 173 -3.93 10.18 -14.87
N GLY A 174 -3.27 9.15 -15.44
CA GLY A 174 -3.87 8.27 -16.44
C GLY A 174 -5.02 7.40 -15.92
N ASP A 175 -5.14 7.23 -14.62
CA ASP A 175 -6.22 6.48 -13.96
C ASP A 175 -7.39 7.38 -13.55
N GLY A 176 -7.31 8.70 -13.84
CA GLY A 176 -8.34 9.68 -13.54
C GLY A 176 -8.33 10.15 -12.08
N VAL A 177 -7.25 9.93 -11.37
CA VAL A 177 -7.04 10.46 -10.02
C VAL A 177 -6.51 11.88 -10.12
N THR A 178 -7.15 12.82 -9.43
CA THR A 178 -6.67 14.20 -9.33
C THR A 178 -5.84 14.37 -8.08
N HIS A 179 -4.62 14.85 -8.27
CA HIS A 179 -3.62 15.07 -7.23
C HIS A 179 -3.41 16.56 -7.02
N ARG A 180 -3.41 16.99 -5.76
CA ARG A 180 -3.16 18.39 -5.39
C ARG A 180 -2.09 18.47 -4.31
N LEU A 181 -1.19 19.45 -4.43
CA LEU A 181 -0.10 19.69 -3.49
C LEU A 181 -0.07 21.15 -3.05
N TRP A 182 0.01 21.37 -1.73
CA TRP A 182 0.26 22.68 -1.12
C TRP A 182 1.54 22.63 -0.32
N ILE A 183 2.28 23.74 -0.26
CA ILE A 183 3.56 23.85 0.42
C ILE A 183 3.40 24.80 1.60
N VAL A 184 3.62 24.30 2.81
CA VAL A 184 3.54 25.07 4.04
C VAL A 184 4.93 25.37 4.56
N THR A 185 5.37 26.63 4.46
CA THR A 185 6.68 27.10 4.92
C THR A 185 6.60 27.94 6.20
N ASP A 186 5.40 28.28 6.65
CA ASP A 186 5.20 29.01 7.91
C ASP A 186 5.72 28.20 9.09
N LYS A 187 6.70 28.77 9.81
CA LYS A 187 7.42 28.08 10.90
C LYS A 187 6.53 27.76 12.11
N ASP A 188 5.56 28.61 12.39
CA ASP A 188 4.65 28.41 13.52
C ASP A 188 3.65 27.28 13.19
N GLU A 189 3.14 27.25 11.96
CA GLU A 189 2.28 26.15 11.50
C GLU A 189 3.05 24.82 11.40
N ILE A 190 4.29 24.82 10.89
CA ILE A 190 5.16 23.64 10.88
C ILE A 190 5.35 23.11 12.30
N LYS A 191 5.69 24.00 13.25
CA LYS A 191 5.88 23.63 14.65
C LYS A 191 4.60 23.06 15.26
N ALA A 192 3.45 23.65 14.94
CA ALA A 192 2.17 23.17 15.42
C ALA A 192 1.82 21.79 14.86
N ILE A 193 2.02 21.55 13.55
CA ILE A 193 1.83 20.22 12.93
C ILE A 193 2.76 19.20 13.60
N CYS A 194 4.06 19.49 13.73
CA CYS A 194 5.00 18.59 14.38
C CYS A 194 4.61 18.26 15.84
N GLY A 195 4.09 19.27 16.56
CA GLY A 195 3.61 19.10 17.94
C GLY A 195 2.36 18.20 18.01
N ASP A 196 1.46 18.30 17.04
CA ASP A 196 0.23 17.50 17.00
C ASP A 196 0.52 15.99 16.79
N PHE A 197 1.64 15.64 16.15
CA PHE A 197 2.07 14.26 15.98
C PHE A 197 2.89 13.68 17.14
N ALA A 198 3.38 14.52 18.06
CA ALA A 198 4.30 14.10 19.13
C ALA A 198 3.76 12.94 20.02
N ASN A 199 2.45 12.75 20.08
CA ASN A 199 1.81 11.67 20.84
C ASN A 199 1.15 10.59 19.96
N LYS A 200 1.34 10.63 18.65
CA LYS A 200 0.70 9.69 17.74
C LYS A 200 1.57 8.46 17.52
N LYS A 201 0.91 7.34 17.25
CA LYS A 201 1.49 6.15 16.63
C LYS A 201 1.19 6.19 15.14
N LEU A 202 2.07 5.62 14.34
CA LEU A 202 1.90 5.55 12.90
C LEU A 202 1.73 4.08 12.49
N TYR A 203 0.74 3.82 11.64
CA TYR A 203 0.42 2.51 11.11
C TYR A 203 0.75 2.52 9.62
N ILE A 204 1.73 1.73 9.19
CA ILE A 204 2.10 1.68 7.78
C ILE A 204 0.92 1.09 6.99
N ALA A 205 0.37 1.85 6.05
CA ALA A 205 -0.68 1.40 5.14
C ALA A 205 -0.09 0.79 3.86
N ASP A 206 0.97 1.40 3.34
CA ASP A 206 1.72 0.93 2.17
C ASP A 206 3.19 1.33 2.27
N GLY A 207 4.08 0.51 1.71
CA GLY A 207 5.52 0.77 1.72
C GLY A 207 6.29 0.13 2.86
N HIS A 208 5.84 -1.02 3.39
CA HIS A 208 6.56 -1.80 4.41
C HIS A 208 8.00 -2.10 4.00
N HIS A 209 8.23 -2.49 2.73
CA HIS A 209 9.57 -2.70 2.20
C HIS A 209 10.43 -1.44 2.26
N ARG A 210 9.86 -0.26 1.94
CA ARG A 210 10.55 1.04 1.99
C ARG A 210 10.96 1.41 3.41
N TYR A 211 10.10 1.14 4.39
CA TYR A 211 10.43 1.42 5.79
C TYR A 211 11.55 0.52 6.32
N GLU A 212 11.45 -0.79 6.11
CA GLU A 212 12.51 -1.72 6.53
C GLU A 212 13.84 -1.46 5.79
N THR A 213 13.75 -1.05 4.53
CA THR A 213 14.93 -0.61 3.77
C THR A 213 15.57 0.64 4.39
N ALA A 214 14.76 1.65 4.75
CA ALA A 214 15.26 2.86 5.39
C ALA A 214 15.91 2.56 6.75
N LEU A 215 15.33 1.65 7.52
CA LEU A 215 15.90 1.17 8.79
C LEU A 215 17.27 0.49 8.58
N ASN A 216 17.37 -0.40 7.59
CA ASN A 216 18.61 -1.08 7.24
C ASN A 216 19.67 -0.09 6.71
N TYR A 217 19.24 0.89 5.90
CA TYR A 217 20.12 1.91 5.36
C TYR A 217 20.66 2.85 6.45
N ARG A 218 19.81 3.27 7.39
CA ARG A 218 20.26 4.02 8.57
C ARG A 218 21.37 3.28 9.35
N ASN A 219 21.13 1.97 9.61
CA ASN A 219 22.10 1.17 10.33
C ASN A 219 23.41 1.02 9.54
N TYR A 220 23.33 0.81 8.23
CA TYR A 220 24.49 0.81 7.33
C TYR A 220 25.26 2.14 7.37
N CYS A 221 24.60 3.28 7.32
CA CYS A 221 25.23 4.59 7.41
C CYS A 221 25.98 4.76 8.73
N ARG A 222 25.35 4.41 9.85
CA ARG A 222 25.97 4.48 11.18
C ARG A 222 27.20 3.59 11.32
N GLU A 223 27.16 2.37 10.80
CA GLU A 223 28.27 1.41 10.83
C GLU A 223 29.46 1.89 9.98
N ASN A 224 29.20 2.63 8.90
CA ASN A 224 30.22 3.10 7.98
C ASN A 224 30.60 4.58 8.17
N GLY A 225 30.03 5.29 9.14
CA GLY A 225 30.29 6.70 9.37
C GLY A 225 29.85 7.60 8.20
N ILE A 226 28.74 7.25 7.54
CA ILE A 226 28.16 7.96 6.39
C ILE A 226 26.93 8.73 6.87
N GLY A 227 26.69 9.93 6.31
CA GLY A 227 25.51 10.74 6.57
C GLY A 227 25.76 11.87 7.55
N ASP A 228 24.77 12.72 7.71
CA ASP A 228 24.76 13.92 8.57
C ASP A 228 23.54 13.97 9.52
N GLY A 229 22.81 12.84 9.64
CA GLY A 229 21.58 12.70 10.40
C GLY A 229 20.31 12.70 9.55
N GLY A 230 20.39 12.94 8.25
CA GLY A 230 19.26 12.82 7.32
C GLY A 230 18.78 11.38 7.17
N GLU A 231 19.69 10.42 7.25
CA GLU A 231 19.42 8.98 7.24
C GLU A 231 18.61 8.49 8.44
N ASP A 232 18.51 9.28 9.48
CA ASP A 232 17.65 8.96 10.65
C ASP A 232 16.17 9.16 10.38
N TYR A 233 15.81 9.71 9.23
CA TYR A 233 14.44 10.03 8.83
C TYR A 233 14.08 9.40 7.48
N VAL A 234 12.81 9.12 7.30
CA VAL A 234 12.25 8.63 6.04
C VAL A 234 11.01 9.44 5.65
N MET A 235 10.83 9.65 4.36
CA MET A 235 9.67 10.39 3.84
C MET A 235 8.39 9.57 3.94
N MET A 236 7.38 10.11 4.59
CA MET A 236 6.06 9.50 4.73
C MET A 236 4.95 10.49 4.43
N MET A 237 3.87 10.00 3.83
CA MET A 237 2.57 10.64 3.85
C MET A 237 1.77 10.13 5.04
N LEU A 238 1.26 11.03 5.86
CA LEU A 238 0.48 10.75 7.06
C LEU A 238 -0.97 11.17 6.84
N VAL A 239 -1.89 10.22 6.98
CA VAL A 239 -3.34 10.40 6.76
C VAL A 239 -4.10 9.95 8.00
N ASP A 240 -5.17 10.66 8.35
CA ASP A 240 -6.05 10.25 9.44
C ASP A 240 -6.74 8.92 9.10
N MET A 241 -6.68 7.97 10.03
CA MET A 241 -7.28 6.64 9.87
C MET A 241 -8.82 6.69 9.77
N GLU A 242 -9.43 7.71 10.31
CA GLU A 242 -10.88 7.93 10.29
C GLU A 242 -11.33 8.85 9.13
N HIS A 243 -10.45 9.16 8.19
CA HIS A 243 -10.79 9.99 7.03
C HIS A 243 -11.80 9.26 6.13
N ASP A 244 -12.96 9.87 5.90
CA ASP A 244 -14.07 9.29 5.12
C ASP A 244 -13.70 8.91 3.68
N GLY A 245 -12.66 9.53 3.13
CA GLY A 245 -12.15 9.25 1.79
C GLY A 245 -11.17 8.08 1.70
N LEU A 246 -10.84 7.41 2.82
CA LEU A 246 -9.98 6.23 2.76
C LEU A 246 -10.72 5.04 2.17
N VAL A 247 -10.18 4.49 1.08
CA VAL A 247 -10.72 3.30 0.41
C VAL A 247 -9.71 2.17 0.49
N VAL A 248 -10.14 1.03 1.03
CA VAL A 248 -9.42 -0.24 0.97
C VAL A 248 -10.18 -1.15 0.02
N LEU A 249 -9.50 -1.61 -1.02
CA LEU A 249 -10.10 -2.56 -1.97
C LEU A 249 -9.90 -4.00 -1.48
N PRO A 250 -10.86 -4.89 -1.81
CA PRO A 250 -10.69 -6.32 -1.57
C PRO A 250 -9.53 -6.85 -2.42
N THR A 251 -8.89 -7.88 -1.94
CA THR A 251 -7.95 -8.64 -2.74
C THR A 251 -8.52 -10.03 -2.94
N HIS A 252 -9.08 -10.31 -4.11
CA HIS A 252 -9.64 -11.61 -4.45
C HIS A 252 -8.51 -12.61 -4.74
N ARG A 253 -8.74 -13.89 -4.46
CA ARG A 253 -7.79 -14.97 -4.66
C ARG A 253 -8.16 -15.76 -5.90
N LEU A 254 -7.18 -15.92 -6.79
CA LEU A 254 -7.32 -16.72 -8.01
C LEU A 254 -6.43 -17.95 -7.87
N VAL A 255 -7.04 -19.13 -7.87
CA VAL A 255 -6.35 -20.41 -7.77
C VAL A 255 -6.12 -20.98 -9.16
N ARG A 256 -4.89 -21.37 -9.46
CA ARG A 256 -4.48 -21.85 -10.78
C ARG A 256 -3.44 -22.97 -10.69
N ASP A 257 -3.20 -23.64 -11.79
CA ASP A 257 -2.12 -24.61 -11.97
C ASP A 257 -2.13 -25.75 -10.93
N LEU A 258 -3.31 -26.07 -10.38
CA LEU A 258 -3.46 -27.25 -9.53
C LEU A 258 -3.39 -28.52 -10.39
N PRO A 259 -2.68 -29.55 -9.93
CA PRO A 259 -2.57 -30.80 -10.69
C PRO A 259 -3.91 -31.55 -10.82
N SER A 260 -4.84 -31.31 -9.88
CA SER A 260 -6.20 -31.81 -9.93
C SER A 260 -7.15 -30.79 -9.32
N PHE A 261 -8.31 -30.59 -9.94
CA PHE A 261 -9.36 -29.73 -9.45
C PHE A 261 -10.70 -30.48 -9.52
N ASP A 262 -11.28 -30.75 -8.35
CA ASP A 262 -12.56 -31.41 -8.19
C ASP A 262 -13.46 -30.54 -7.32
N LYS A 263 -14.39 -29.81 -7.95
CA LYS A 263 -15.32 -28.89 -7.29
C LYS A 263 -16.13 -29.57 -6.19
N GLU A 264 -16.70 -30.75 -6.48
CA GLU A 264 -17.59 -31.44 -5.55
C GLU A 264 -16.87 -31.92 -4.29
N LYS A 265 -15.63 -32.39 -4.49
CA LYS A 265 -14.76 -32.76 -3.36
C LYS A 265 -14.43 -31.53 -2.52
N ILE A 266 -14.01 -30.41 -3.14
CA ILE A 266 -13.67 -29.17 -2.45
C ILE A 266 -14.86 -28.68 -1.63
N LEU A 267 -16.08 -28.63 -2.22
CA LEU A 267 -17.28 -28.21 -1.50
C LEU A 267 -17.63 -29.17 -0.36
N THR A 268 -17.39 -30.46 -0.53
CA THR A 268 -17.59 -31.44 0.53
C THR A 268 -16.64 -31.19 1.70
N ASP A 269 -15.37 -30.98 1.41
CA ASP A 269 -14.38 -30.66 2.43
C ASP A 269 -14.67 -29.29 3.10
N CYS A 270 -15.16 -28.29 2.34
CA CYS A 270 -15.58 -27.00 2.89
C CYS A 270 -16.75 -27.13 3.88
N ARG A 271 -17.67 -28.10 3.70
CA ARG A 271 -18.81 -28.30 4.61
C ARG A 271 -18.38 -28.70 6.03
N GLU A 272 -17.15 -29.10 6.25
CA GLU A 272 -16.63 -29.31 7.62
C GLU A 272 -16.68 -28.00 8.42
N TYR A 273 -16.27 -26.90 7.82
CA TYR A 273 -16.09 -25.60 8.49
C TYR A 273 -17.18 -24.59 8.13
N PHE A 274 -17.80 -24.70 6.96
CA PHE A 274 -18.71 -23.70 6.40
C PHE A 274 -20.11 -24.25 6.13
N GLU A 275 -21.08 -23.39 6.28
CA GLU A 275 -22.37 -23.56 5.60
C GLU A 275 -22.14 -23.22 4.13
N VAL A 276 -22.52 -24.16 3.24
CA VAL A 276 -22.30 -24.04 1.79
C VAL A 276 -23.65 -23.95 1.09
N THR A 277 -23.94 -22.81 0.47
CA THR A 277 -25.18 -22.56 -0.27
C THR A 277 -24.85 -22.19 -1.73
N ALA A 278 -25.52 -22.87 -2.67
CA ALA A 278 -25.39 -22.52 -4.08
C ALA A 278 -26.26 -21.31 -4.42
N GLU A 279 -25.67 -20.29 -5.03
CA GLU A 279 -26.33 -19.08 -5.51
C GLU A 279 -26.32 -19.06 -7.06
N SER A 280 -27.42 -18.63 -7.65
CA SER A 280 -27.63 -18.76 -9.09
C SER A 280 -27.05 -17.64 -9.96
N ASP A 281 -26.72 -16.49 -9.36
CA ASP A 281 -26.21 -15.32 -10.06
C ASP A 281 -24.95 -14.76 -9.39
N VAL A 282 -23.83 -14.92 -10.06
CA VAL A 282 -22.52 -14.47 -9.55
C VAL A 282 -22.44 -12.95 -9.34
N ASN A 283 -23.25 -12.17 -10.05
CA ASN A 283 -23.27 -10.71 -9.90
C ASN A 283 -23.82 -10.25 -8.54
N THR A 284 -24.46 -11.12 -7.78
CA THR A 284 -24.94 -10.84 -6.43
C THR A 284 -23.88 -11.08 -5.35
N ALA A 285 -22.74 -11.65 -5.70
CA ALA A 285 -21.73 -12.09 -4.72
C ALA A 285 -21.23 -10.96 -3.83
N GLU A 286 -20.83 -9.81 -4.39
CA GLU A 286 -20.30 -8.70 -3.61
C GLU A 286 -21.37 -8.12 -2.65
N SER A 287 -22.61 -7.94 -3.11
CA SER A 287 -23.69 -7.42 -2.26
C SER A 287 -24.02 -8.39 -1.12
N LYS A 288 -24.04 -9.69 -1.40
CA LYS A 288 -24.31 -10.72 -0.40
C LYS A 288 -23.20 -10.83 0.64
N LEU A 289 -21.94 -10.78 0.20
CA LEU A 289 -20.80 -10.77 1.10
C LEU A 289 -20.79 -9.52 1.99
N LYS A 290 -21.11 -8.35 1.44
CA LYS A 290 -21.21 -7.09 2.20
C LYS A 290 -22.33 -7.15 3.26
N GLU A 291 -23.48 -7.74 2.94
CA GLU A 291 -24.58 -7.96 3.88
C GLU A 291 -24.10 -8.81 5.07
N LEU A 292 -23.54 -10.00 4.79
CA LEU A 292 -23.02 -10.92 5.80
C LEU A 292 -21.90 -10.31 6.65
N TYR A 293 -21.03 -9.51 6.03
CA TYR A 293 -19.97 -8.81 6.73
C TYR A 293 -20.51 -7.77 7.73
N ASN A 294 -21.58 -7.06 7.36
CA ASN A 294 -22.25 -6.13 8.26
C ASN A 294 -22.97 -6.84 9.44
N GLU A 295 -23.35 -8.11 9.25
CA GLU A 295 -23.87 -8.98 10.31
C GLU A 295 -22.75 -9.58 11.18
N GLY A 296 -21.48 -9.29 10.89
CA GLY A 296 -20.32 -9.82 11.59
C GLY A 296 -19.92 -11.24 11.19
N LYS A 297 -20.48 -11.78 10.10
CA LYS A 297 -20.18 -13.12 9.62
C LYS A 297 -18.95 -13.16 8.73
N LYS A 298 -18.20 -14.24 8.80
CA LYS A 298 -17.07 -14.55 7.92
C LYS A 298 -17.57 -15.35 6.72
N ALA A 299 -17.51 -14.77 5.52
CA ALA A 299 -18.08 -15.36 4.33
C ALA A 299 -17.23 -15.12 3.08
N PHE A 300 -17.29 -16.07 2.15
CA PHE A 300 -16.57 -16.04 0.87
C PHE A 300 -17.47 -16.52 -0.25
N ALA A 301 -17.36 -15.93 -1.45
CA ALA A 301 -17.97 -16.50 -2.63
C ALA A 301 -16.92 -17.31 -3.40
N PHE A 302 -17.15 -18.61 -3.51
CA PHE A 302 -16.34 -19.54 -4.29
C PHE A 302 -16.91 -19.64 -5.70
N TYR A 303 -16.15 -19.18 -6.68
CA TYR A 303 -16.55 -19.24 -8.08
C TYR A 303 -15.63 -20.19 -8.87
N SER A 304 -16.22 -21.15 -9.57
CA SER A 304 -15.54 -22.15 -10.38
C SER A 304 -16.11 -22.28 -11.80
N GLY A 305 -16.79 -21.23 -12.27
CA GLY A 305 -17.39 -21.16 -13.61
C GLY A 305 -18.91 -21.20 -13.60
N GLY A 306 -19.49 -20.94 -14.78
CA GLY A 306 -20.94 -20.85 -14.94
C GLY A 306 -21.54 -19.50 -14.56
N ASN A 307 -22.84 -19.47 -14.25
CA ASN A 307 -23.55 -18.24 -13.91
C ASN A 307 -23.65 -18.00 -12.39
N GLY A 308 -23.58 -19.04 -11.58
CA GLY A 308 -23.71 -18.98 -10.13
C GLY A 308 -22.39 -19.14 -9.40
N TYR A 309 -22.44 -19.11 -8.07
CA TYR A 309 -21.31 -19.34 -7.18
C TYR A 309 -21.76 -20.14 -5.95
N ASP A 310 -20.80 -20.63 -5.17
CA ASP A 310 -21.06 -21.27 -3.90
C ASP A 310 -20.66 -20.32 -2.76
N LEU A 311 -21.65 -19.93 -1.94
CA LEU A 311 -21.44 -19.08 -0.78
C LEU A 311 -20.97 -19.94 0.39
N LEU A 312 -19.83 -19.59 0.96
CA LEU A 312 -19.21 -20.24 2.12
C LEU A 312 -19.37 -19.32 3.34
N VAL A 313 -20.12 -19.69 4.35
CA VAL A 313 -20.29 -18.93 5.60
C VAL A 313 -19.73 -19.74 6.75
N LEU A 314 -18.74 -19.20 7.48
CA LEU A 314 -18.08 -19.88 8.60
C LEU A 314 -19.13 -20.22 9.68
N LYS A 315 -19.13 -21.48 10.15
CA LYS A 315 -20.09 -21.98 11.16
C LYS A 315 -19.71 -21.59 12.58
N ASP A 316 -18.41 -21.66 12.89
CA ASP A 316 -17.90 -21.42 14.25
C ASP A 316 -16.51 -20.75 14.16
N GLU A 317 -16.38 -19.54 14.71
CA GLU A 317 -15.12 -18.81 14.74
C GLU A 317 -14.10 -19.43 15.71
N ASN A 318 -14.51 -20.24 16.69
CA ASN A 318 -13.60 -20.88 17.63
C ASN A 318 -12.63 -21.83 16.94
N VAL A 319 -12.99 -22.38 15.78
CA VAL A 319 -12.08 -23.25 15.01
C VAL A 319 -10.76 -22.58 14.67
N ILE A 320 -10.78 -21.28 14.39
CA ILE A 320 -9.54 -20.53 14.11
C ILE A 320 -8.72 -20.33 15.38
N ALA A 321 -9.37 -20.06 16.52
CA ALA A 321 -8.68 -19.92 17.81
C ALA A 321 -8.00 -21.24 18.25
N GLU A 322 -8.59 -22.39 17.94
CA GLU A 322 -7.99 -23.71 18.19
C GLU A 322 -6.80 -24.01 17.30
N LEU A 323 -6.84 -23.56 16.02
CA LEU A 323 -5.77 -23.80 15.05
C LEU A 323 -4.61 -22.81 15.15
N LEU A 324 -4.87 -21.59 15.60
CA LEU A 324 -3.90 -20.50 15.72
C LEU A 324 -3.92 -19.91 17.15
N PRO A 325 -3.68 -20.72 18.20
CA PRO A 325 -3.80 -20.26 19.58
C PRO A 325 -2.78 -19.18 19.96
N GLU A 326 -1.67 -19.09 19.21
CA GLU A 326 -0.63 -18.08 19.39
C GLU A 326 -0.99 -16.70 18.83
N LYS A 327 -2.02 -16.61 17.97
CA LYS A 327 -2.47 -15.37 17.34
C LYS A 327 -3.47 -14.63 18.23
N SER A 328 -3.43 -13.31 18.17
CA SER A 328 -4.43 -12.46 18.80
C SER A 328 -5.84 -12.67 18.22
N LYS A 329 -6.87 -12.32 18.99
CA LYS A 329 -8.25 -12.32 18.48
C LYS A 329 -8.42 -11.43 17.25
N ALA A 330 -7.66 -10.33 17.15
CA ALA A 330 -7.67 -9.47 15.99
C ALA A 330 -7.21 -10.21 14.73
N SER A 331 -6.11 -10.96 14.80
CA SER A 331 -5.60 -11.75 13.68
C SER A 331 -6.49 -12.96 13.36
N GLN A 332 -7.00 -13.65 14.38
CA GLN A 332 -7.91 -14.80 14.21
C GLN A 332 -9.23 -14.38 13.53
N GLY A 333 -9.73 -13.17 13.81
CA GLY A 333 -10.98 -12.65 13.29
C GLY A 333 -10.91 -12.07 11.87
N LEU A 334 -9.77 -12.10 11.18
CA LEU A 334 -9.66 -11.61 9.81
C LEU A 334 -10.25 -12.59 8.80
N ASP A 335 -11.04 -12.10 7.85
CA ASP A 335 -11.55 -12.91 6.74
C ASP A 335 -10.42 -13.62 5.98
N VAL A 336 -9.31 -12.89 5.73
CA VAL A 336 -8.14 -13.46 5.06
C VAL A 336 -7.46 -14.56 5.85
N THR A 337 -7.41 -14.48 7.19
CA THR A 337 -6.87 -15.53 8.05
C THR A 337 -7.75 -16.79 7.96
N VAL A 338 -9.05 -16.61 8.06
CA VAL A 338 -10.02 -17.72 7.93
C VAL A 338 -9.88 -18.43 6.57
N LEU A 339 -9.88 -17.67 5.46
CA LEU A 339 -9.73 -18.23 4.13
C LEU A 339 -8.39 -18.96 3.95
N HIS A 340 -7.29 -18.34 4.36
CA HIS A 340 -5.97 -18.94 4.20
C HIS A 340 -5.86 -20.23 5.01
N THR A 341 -6.22 -20.20 6.29
CA THR A 341 -6.05 -21.36 7.19
C THR A 341 -6.96 -22.51 6.82
N LEU A 342 -8.27 -22.28 6.65
CA LEU A 342 -9.24 -23.34 6.46
C LEU A 342 -9.35 -23.81 5.01
N VAL A 343 -9.26 -22.89 4.06
CA VAL A 343 -9.50 -23.24 2.65
C VAL A 343 -8.17 -23.44 1.93
N LEU A 344 -7.31 -22.42 1.84
CA LEU A 344 -6.11 -22.51 1.01
C LEU A 344 -5.13 -23.56 1.55
N GLU A 345 -4.83 -23.56 2.84
CA GLU A 345 -3.87 -24.51 3.42
C GLU A 345 -4.48 -25.89 3.63
N LYS A 346 -5.61 -26.01 4.35
CA LYS A 346 -6.15 -27.34 4.71
C LYS A 346 -6.83 -28.06 3.54
N ILE A 347 -7.61 -27.36 2.70
CA ILE A 347 -8.41 -28.00 1.64
C ILE A 347 -7.62 -28.04 0.32
N PHE A 348 -6.98 -26.92 -0.06
CA PHE A 348 -6.23 -26.85 -1.32
C PHE A 348 -4.76 -27.31 -1.19
N GLY A 349 -4.18 -27.39 0.02
CA GLY A 349 -2.77 -27.68 0.24
C GLY A 349 -1.83 -26.54 -0.23
N ILE A 350 -2.35 -25.32 -0.37
CA ILE A 350 -1.58 -24.14 -0.73
C ILE A 350 -1.03 -23.52 0.55
N ASP A 351 0.19 -23.90 0.90
CA ASP A 351 0.86 -23.42 2.12
C ASP A 351 1.45 -22.02 2.00
N ALA A 352 2.02 -21.52 3.09
CA ALA A 352 2.61 -20.19 3.15
C ALA A 352 3.76 -19.99 2.13
N GLU A 353 4.56 -21.03 1.84
CA GLU A 353 5.64 -20.96 0.86
C GLU A 353 5.10 -20.84 -0.57
N ASN A 354 4.08 -21.64 -0.88
CA ASN A 354 3.36 -21.59 -2.16
C ASN A 354 2.73 -20.20 -2.38
N MET A 355 2.05 -19.68 -1.35
CA MET A 355 1.45 -18.33 -1.39
C MET A 355 2.50 -17.25 -1.59
N ALA A 356 3.62 -17.30 -0.88
CA ALA A 356 4.72 -16.32 -1.00
C ALA A 356 5.37 -16.33 -2.39
N LYS A 357 5.51 -17.51 -2.99
CA LYS A 357 6.05 -17.69 -4.35
C LYS A 357 4.99 -17.52 -5.46
N GLN A 358 3.71 -17.39 -5.09
CA GLN A 358 2.57 -17.30 -6.01
C GLN A 358 2.54 -18.43 -7.04
N ILE A 359 2.77 -19.67 -6.60
CA ILE A 359 2.80 -20.84 -7.48
C ILE A 359 1.38 -21.16 -7.94
N ASN A 360 0.50 -21.50 -6.99
CA ASN A 360 -0.90 -21.86 -7.29
C ASN A 360 -1.90 -20.76 -6.92
N LEU A 361 -1.43 -19.61 -6.43
CA LEU A 361 -2.27 -18.49 -6.01
C LEU A 361 -1.80 -17.20 -6.66
N THR A 362 -2.74 -16.42 -7.21
CA THR A 362 -2.51 -15.04 -7.65
C THR A 362 -3.68 -14.18 -7.17
N TYR A 363 -3.61 -12.87 -7.43
CA TYR A 363 -4.50 -11.90 -6.80
C TYR A 363 -5.02 -10.89 -7.81
N THR A 364 -6.28 -10.45 -7.61
CA THR A 364 -6.85 -9.28 -8.28
C THR A 364 -7.70 -8.46 -7.31
N ARG A 365 -7.90 -7.19 -7.62
CA ARG A 365 -8.75 -6.25 -6.86
C ARG A 365 -10.10 -6.03 -7.55
N LEU A 366 -10.22 -6.50 -8.78
CA LEU A 366 -11.41 -6.29 -9.61
C LEU A 366 -12.26 -7.55 -9.62
N PHE A 367 -13.51 -7.41 -9.24
CA PHE A 367 -14.50 -8.48 -9.26
C PHE A 367 -14.62 -9.12 -10.65
N ASP A 368 -14.79 -8.28 -11.68
CA ASP A 368 -14.96 -8.75 -13.05
C ASP A 368 -13.73 -9.54 -13.53
N GLU A 369 -12.53 -9.12 -13.16
CA GLU A 369 -11.29 -9.84 -13.50
C GLU A 369 -11.22 -11.19 -12.79
N ALA A 370 -11.69 -11.28 -11.53
CA ALA A 370 -11.74 -12.54 -10.80
C ALA A 370 -12.68 -13.55 -11.45
N ILE A 371 -13.82 -13.08 -11.96
CA ILE A 371 -14.81 -13.92 -12.65
C ILE A 371 -14.29 -14.31 -14.04
N GLU A 372 -13.78 -13.34 -14.82
CA GLU A 372 -13.31 -13.57 -16.18
C GLU A 372 -12.06 -14.46 -16.23
N SER A 373 -11.18 -14.39 -15.24
CA SER A 373 -10.01 -15.29 -15.15
C SER A 373 -10.43 -16.76 -15.05
N VAL A 374 -11.52 -17.06 -14.38
CA VAL A 374 -12.08 -18.44 -14.32
C VAL A 374 -12.79 -18.80 -15.62
N ARG A 375 -13.60 -17.91 -16.18
CA ARG A 375 -14.32 -18.13 -17.45
C ARG A 375 -13.39 -18.41 -18.61
N THR A 376 -12.24 -17.73 -18.65
CA THR A 376 -11.22 -17.90 -19.71
C THR A 376 -10.22 -19.02 -19.44
N GLY A 377 -10.34 -19.72 -18.30
CA GLY A 377 -9.43 -20.80 -17.92
C GLY A 377 -8.04 -20.36 -17.45
N LYS A 378 -7.83 -19.06 -17.19
CA LYS A 378 -6.60 -18.54 -16.55
C LYS A 378 -6.50 -18.94 -15.08
N ALA A 379 -7.62 -19.17 -14.43
CA ALA A 379 -7.72 -19.71 -13.09
C ALA A 379 -8.73 -20.86 -13.07
N GLN A 380 -8.54 -21.82 -12.16
CA GLN A 380 -9.48 -22.94 -11.96
C GLN A 380 -10.66 -22.53 -11.08
N CYS A 381 -10.42 -21.64 -10.13
CA CYS A 381 -11.46 -21.01 -9.33
C CYS A 381 -11.00 -19.66 -8.76
N SER A 382 -11.94 -18.89 -8.25
CA SER A 382 -11.65 -17.67 -7.50
C SER A 382 -12.45 -17.62 -6.19
N PHE A 383 -11.86 -16.93 -5.20
CA PHE A 383 -12.52 -16.58 -3.95
C PHE A 383 -12.71 -15.07 -3.92
N ILE A 384 -13.97 -14.64 -3.84
CA ILE A 384 -14.36 -13.25 -3.69
C ILE A 384 -14.47 -12.96 -2.19
N LEU A 385 -13.86 -11.86 -1.76
CA LEU A 385 -13.79 -11.44 -0.36
C LEU A 385 -14.29 -10.01 -0.21
N ASN A 386 -14.69 -9.66 1.01
CA ASN A 386 -14.78 -8.26 1.42
C ASN A 386 -13.40 -7.60 1.59
N PRO A 387 -13.32 -6.26 1.49
CA PRO A 387 -12.09 -5.54 1.86
C PRO A 387 -11.84 -5.63 3.37
N THR A 388 -10.57 -5.70 3.77
CA THR A 388 -10.18 -5.57 5.17
C THR A 388 -10.50 -4.17 5.69
N ARG A 389 -11.09 -4.05 6.88
CA ARG A 389 -11.39 -2.75 7.49
C ARG A 389 -10.13 -2.09 8.03
N VAL A 390 -10.08 -0.77 7.97
CA VAL A 390 -8.96 0.01 8.55
C VAL A 390 -8.81 -0.25 10.05
N THR A 391 -9.93 -0.46 10.76
CA THR A 391 -9.93 -0.85 12.18
C THR A 391 -9.29 -2.21 12.44
N GLU A 392 -9.48 -3.20 11.54
CA GLU A 392 -8.83 -4.51 11.65
C GLU A 392 -7.31 -4.40 11.45
N ILE A 393 -6.86 -3.55 10.52
CA ILE A 393 -5.44 -3.24 10.32
C ILE A 393 -4.82 -2.67 11.59
N ARG A 394 -5.49 -1.68 12.18
CA ARG A 394 -5.08 -1.07 13.45
C ARG A 394 -4.96 -2.11 14.57
N ASP A 395 -5.96 -2.95 14.74
CA ASP A 395 -6.04 -3.87 15.87
C ASP A 395 -4.98 -4.98 15.77
N VAL A 396 -4.71 -5.50 14.57
CA VAL A 396 -3.62 -6.46 14.34
C VAL A 396 -2.25 -5.81 14.56
N ALA A 397 -2.02 -4.63 14.01
CA ALA A 397 -0.76 -3.91 14.18
C ALA A 397 -0.54 -3.49 15.65
N ALA A 398 -1.61 -3.12 16.38
CA ALA A 398 -1.55 -2.81 17.79
C ALA A 398 -1.24 -4.03 18.67
N ALA A 399 -1.63 -5.23 18.24
CA ALA A 399 -1.24 -6.49 18.87
C ALA A 399 0.23 -6.88 18.59
N GLY A 400 0.95 -6.11 17.76
CA GLY A 400 2.32 -6.41 17.35
C GLY A 400 2.42 -7.56 16.36
N GLU A 401 1.31 -7.90 15.72
CA GLU A 401 1.21 -8.99 14.75
C GLU A 401 1.16 -8.46 13.31
N LYS A 402 1.34 -9.38 12.36
CA LYS A 402 1.24 -9.12 10.94
C LYS A 402 0.13 -9.94 10.32
N MET A 403 -0.56 -9.34 9.35
CA MET A 403 -1.56 -10.00 8.53
C MET A 403 -0.91 -10.92 7.50
N PRO A 404 -1.64 -11.91 6.97
CA PRO A 404 -1.22 -12.64 5.77
C PRO A 404 -0.91 -11.68 4.61
N GLN A 405 -0.04 -12.09 3.70
CA GLN A 405 0.31 -11.28 2.53
C GLN A 405 -0.93 -10.94 1.69
N LYS A 406 -0.92 -9.72 1.09
CA LYS A 406 -1.99 -9.24 0.23
C LYS A 406 -3.36 -9.18 0.95
N SER A 407 -3.35 -8.83 2.23
CA SER A 407 -4.58 -8.64 3.03
C SER A 407 -5.23 -7.29 2.78
N THR A 408 -4.47 -6.29 2.35
CA THR A 408 -4.93 -4.92 2.18
C THR A 408 -4.49 -4.34 0.84
N TYR A 409 -5.30 -3.44 0.29
CA TYR A 409 -4.93 -2.62 -0.83
C TYR A 409 -5.56 -1.24 -0.70
N PHE A 410 -4.79 -0.28 -0.21
CA PHE A 410 -5.21 1.12 -0.16
C PHE A 410 -5.23 1.71 -1.57
N TYR A 411 -6.34 2.35 -1.91
CA TYR A 411 -6.57 2.97 -3.20
C TYR A 411 -6.92 4.46 -3.05
N PRO A 412 -6.41 5.32 -3.95
CA PRO A 412 -5.37 5.05 -4.94
C PRO A 412 -4.01 4.75 -4.33
N LYS A 413 -3.03 4.39 -5.17
CA LYS A 413 -1.63 4.33 -4.75
C LYS A 413 -1.00 5.71 -4.90
N LEU A 414 -0.33 6.19 -3.85
CA LEU A 414 0.34 7.49 -3.86
C LEU A 414 1.35 7.58 -4.99
N ILE A 415 1.25 8.60 -5.85
CA ILE A 415 2.17 8.75 -6.96
C ILE A 415 3.57 9.16 -6.50
N THR A 416 4.55 8.78 -7.30
CA THR A 416 5.98 9.07 -7.12
C THR A 416 6.39 10.26 -7.98
N GLY A 417 7.21 11.17 -7.45
CA GLY A 417 7.82 12.25 -8.21
C GLY A 417 7.31 13.65 -7.93
N LEU A 418 6.22 13.83 -7.16
CA LEU A 418 5.77 15.18 -6.76
C LEU A 418 6.71 15.83 -5.75
N VAL A 419 7.09 15.08 -4.74
CA VAL A 419 8.08 15.44 -3.73
C VAL A 419 9.01 14.26 -3.48
N MET A 420 10.29 14.51 -3.33
CA MET A 420 11.32 13.51 -3.05
C MET A 420 12.22 14.03 -1.94
N ASN A 421 12.82 13.15 -1.16
CA ASN A 421 13.66 13.51 -0.04
C ASN A 421 15.10 13.07 -0.29
N LYS A 422 16.00 14.01 -0.53
CA LYS A 422 17.46 13.79 -0.51
C LYS A 422 17.91 13.77 0.94
N LEU A 423 18.59 12.73 1.37
CA LEU A 423 18.92 12.51 2.78
C LEU A 423 20.07 13.41 3.23
N PHE A 424 21.09 13.56 2.39
CA PHE A 424 22.27 14.42 2.59
C PHE A 424 22.97 14.73 1.27
#